data_eee12f320a2ad9406c84a308dba00483
#
_entry.id   eee12f320a2ad9406c84a308dba00483
#
_cell.length_a   1.000
_cell.length_b   1.000
_cell.length_c   1.000
_cell.angle_alpha   90.00
_cell.angle_beta   90.00
_cell.angle_gamma   90.00
#
_symmetry.space_group_name_H-M   'P 1'
#
loop_
_entity.id
_entity.type
_entity.pdbx_description
1 polymer ?
#
loop_
_entity_poly.entity_id
_entity_poly.type
_entity_poly.pdbx_seq_one_letter_code
_entity_poly.pdbx_strand_id
1 'polypeptide(L)'
;MAARTTRLFMFTLNKYFFYYNHVSMNNRAVLIHEKHGEIEEIDLDISPMKNQIFKLLRGRQTFIGQWPDIDVVIMKAEGGVSKNENTLPRPFSNEEVFGKVLLVRMDENSDPQDFTKVEYESFCGRNKRVAL
;
A
#
# COMPACT_ATOMS: atom_id res chain seq x y z
N MET A 1 3.09 17.05 -5.96
CA MET A 1 2.06 17.79 -5.28
C MET A 1 2.30 17.77 -3.78
N ALA A 2 2.29 18.95 -3.17
CA ALA A 2 2.65 19.11 -1.76
C ALA A 2 1.77 18.28 -0.81
N ALA A 3 0.46 18.21 -1.06
CA ALA A 3 -0.47 17.47 -0.20
C ALA A 3 -0.15 15.98 -0.13
N ARG A 4 0.24 15.39 -1.25
CA ARG A 4 0.58 13.96 -1.30
C ARG A 4 1.88 13.66 -0.57
N THR A 5 2.88 14.51 -0.75
CA THR A 5 4.15 14.38 -0.04
C THR A 5 3.95 14.50 1.47
N THR A 6 3.11 15.48 1.89
CA THR A 6 2.77 15.65 3.29
C THR A 6 2.07 14.42 3.85
N ARG A 7 1.16 13.81 3.09
CA ARG A 7 0.44 12.61 3.51
C ARG A 7 1.39 11.43 3.76
N LEU A 8 2.35 11.20 2.87
CA LEU A 8 3.33 10.13 3.04
C LEU A 8 4.23 10.36 4.26
N PHE A 9 4.62 11.61 4.48
CA PHE A 9 5.41 11.97 5.66
C PHE A 9 4.61 11.73 6.95
N MET A 10 3.34 12.15 6.98
CA MET A 10 2.48 11.98 8.14
C MET A 10 2.21 10.50 8.47
N PHE A 11 2.20 9.63 7.48
CA PHE A 11 2.08 8.19 7.75
C PHE A 11 3.17 7.71 8.71
N THR A 12 4.42 8.14 8.48
CA THR A 12 5.54 7.76 9.35
C THR A 12 5.37 8.30 10.77
N LEU A 13 4.92 9.55 10.90
CA LEU A 13 4.68 10.15 12.21
C LEU A 13 3.53 9.48 12.94
N ASN A 14 2.46 9.15 12.24
CA ASN A 14 1.28 8.54 12.85
C ASN A 14 1.57 7.18 13.48
N LYS A 15 2.54 6.43 12.96
CA LYS A 15 2.94 5.17 13.58
C LYS A 15 3.32 5.35 15.05
N TYR A 16 4.12 6.38 15.32
CA TYR A 16 4.56 6.65 16.69
C TYR A 16 3.44 7.25 17.54
N PHE A 17 2.65 8.13 16.95
CA PHE A 17 1.53 8.74 17.66
C PHE A 17 0.55 7.68 18.18
N PHE A 18 0.09 6.78 17.32
CA PHE A 18 -0.85 5.73 17.72
C PHE A 18 -0.23 4.74 18.71
N TYR A 19 1.04 4.44 18.55
CA TYR A 19 1.74 3.58 19.50
C TYR A 19 1.70 4.14 20.92
N TYR A 20 2.04 5.42 21.08
CA TYR A 20 2.07 6.04 22.40
C TYR A 20 0.68 6.25 23.00
N ASN A 21 -0.34 6.34 22.19
CA ASN A 21 -1.71 6.52 22.64
C ASN A 21 -2.48 5.21 22.77
N HIS A 22 -1.82 4.08 22.54
CA HIS A 22 -2.41 2.75 22.63
C HIS A 22 -3.64 2.56 21.76
N VAL A 23 -3.73 3.27 20.64
CA VAL A 23 -4.83 3.12 19.68
C VAL A 23 -4.53 1.94 18.78
N SER A 24 -5.55 1.14 18.48
CA SER A 24 -5.40 0.02 17.54
C SER A 24 -4.96 0.54 16.18
N MET A 25 -3.96 -0.14 15.60
CA MET A 25 -3.43 0.22 14.28
C MET A 25 -3.68 -0.89 13.26
N ASN A 26 -4.55 -1.84 13.62
CA ASN A 26 -4.93 -2.96 12.74
C ASN A 26 -5.95 -2.49 11.70
N ASN A 27 -5.60 -2.63 10.44
CA ASN A 27 -6.49 -2.35 9.33
C ASN A 27 -6.28 -3.40 8.24
N ARG A 28 -7.28 -3.56 7.41
CA ARG A 28 -7.13 -4.42 6.23
C ARG A 28 -6.28 -3.71 5.20
N ALA A 29 -5.42 -4.46 4.54
CA ALA A 29 -4.59 -3.98 3.45
C ALA A 29 -4.49 -5.07 2.39
N VAL A 30 -3.99 -4.72 1.21
CA VAL A 30 -3.87 -5.66 0.10
C VAL A 30 -2.39 -5.89 -0.21
N LEU A 31 -1.98 -7.15 -0.20
CA LEU A 31 -0.62 -7.54 -0.53
C LEU A 31 -0.61 -8.25 -1.88
N ILE A 32 0.15 -7.70 -2.83
CA ILE A 32 0.31 -8.27 -4.16
C ILE A 32 1.63 -9.03 -4.18
N HIS A 33 1.55 -10.35 -4.27
CA HIS A 33 2.73 -11.20 -4.35
C HIS A 33 3.35 -11.15 -5.75
N GLU A 34 4.56 -11.67 -5.89
CA GLU A 34 5.28 -11.59 -7.16
C GLU A 34 4.62 -12.36 -8.30
N LYS A 35 3.98 -13.48 -8.00
CA LYS A 35 3.33 -14.31 -9.03
C LYS A 35 2.01 -13.71 -9.48
N HIS A 36 1.73 -13.82 -10.76
CA HIS A 36 0.50 -13.32 -11.38
C HIS A 36 -0.74 -13.85 -10.66
N GLY A 37 -1.62 -12.96 -10.25
CA GLY A 37 -2.89 -13.30 -9.63
C GLY A 37 -2.83 -13.61 -8.14
N GLU A 38 -1.66 -13.69 -7.55
CA GLU A 38 -1.55 -13.94 -6.11
C GLU A 38 -1.70 -12.64 -5.33
N ILE A 39 -2.94 -12.31 -5.02
CA ILE A 39 -3.31 -11.08 -4.32
C ILE A 39 -4.06 -11.47 -3.05
N GLU A 40 -3.61 -10.95 -1.93
CA GLU A 40 -4.08 -11.37 -0.62
C GLU A 40 -4.53 -10.17 0.22
N GLU A 41 -5.68 -10.30 0.86
CA GLU A 41 -6.10 -9.31 1.86
C GLU A 41 -5.50 -9.72 3.20
N ILE A 42 -4.87 -8.79 3.89
CA ILE A 42 -4.17 -9.06 5.14
C ILE A 42 -4.63 -8.12 6.24
N ASP A 43 -4.38 -8.52 7.48
CA ASP A 43 -4.46 -7.63 8.62
C ASP A 43 -3.10 -6.96 8.77
N LEU A 44 -3.08 -5.64 8.68
CA LEU A 44 -1.85 -4.89 8.80
C LEU A 44 -1.85 -4.11 10.11
N ASP A 45 -0.85 -4.38 10.94
CA ASP A 45 -0.60 -3.64 12.16
C ASP A 45 0.65 -2.80 11.95
N ILE A 46 0.48 -1.47 11.89
CA ILE A 46 1.59 -0.56 11.63
C ILE A 46 2.31 -0.09 12.90
N SER A 47 2.02 -0.69 14.05
CA SER A 47 2.74 -0.32 15.27
C SER A 47 4.25 -0.58 15.09
N PRO A 48 5.11 0.36 15.52
CA PRO A 48 6.56 0.26 15.23
C PRO A 48 7.21 -1.00 15.76
N MET A 49 6.76 -1.50 16.89
CA MET A 49 7.38 -2.67 17.52
C MET A 49 7.22 -3.96 16.72
N LYS A 50 6.16 -4.06 15.93
CA LYS A 50 5.92 -5.27 15.15
C LYS A 50 6.69 -5.30 13.84
N ASN A 51 7.03 -4.13 13.32
CA ASN A 51 7.81 -4.02 12.08
C ASN A 51 7.23 -4.87 10.94
N GLN A 52 5.91 -4.93 10.86
CA GLN A 52 5.21 -5.84 9.96
C GLN A 52 5.43 -5.51 8.49
N ILE A 53 5.45 -4.21 8.15
CA ILE A 53 5.65 -3.81 6.75
C ILE A 53 6.99 -4.31 6.25
N PHE A 54 8.06 -4.15 7.05
CA PHE A 54 9.38 -4.66 6.71
C PHE A 54 9.35 -6.17 6.48
N LYS A 55 8.68 -6.90 7.38
CA LYS A 55 8.59 -8.36 7.28
C LYS A 55 7.82 -8.80 6.04
N LEU A 56 6.72 -8.14 5.73
CA LEU A 56 5.90 -8.47 4.57
C LEU A 56 6.64 -8.21 3.26
N LEU A 57 7.31 -7.07 3.17
CA LEU A 57 8.02 -6.66 1.97
C LEU A 57 9.43 -7.26 1.87
N ARG A 58 9.93 -7.83 2.96
CA ARG A 58 11.30 -8.37 3.06
C ARG A 58 12.36 -7.33 2.79
N GLY A 59 12.16 -6.13 3.34
CA GLY A 59 13.14 -5.06 3.19
C GLY A 59 12.54 -3.71 3.55
N ARG A 60 13.42 -2.71 3.51
CA ARG A 60 13.02 -1.34 3.80
C ARG A 60 11.98 -0.88 2.78
N GLN A 61 10.91 -0.26 3.28
CA GLN A 61 9.84 0.23 2.42
C GLN A 61 10.26 1.45 1.62
N THR A 62 9.75 1.53 0.41
CA THR A 62 9.77 2.75 -0.40
C THR A 62 8.40 2.88 -1.07
N PHE A 63 8.11 4.06 -1.59
CA PHE A 63 6.81 4.32 -2.19
C PHE A 63 6.93 4.40 -3.70
N ILE A 64 6.00 3.72 -4.40
CA ILE A 64 5.86 3.87 -5.85
C ILE A 64 5.03 5.12 -6.13
N GLY A 65 3.97 5.33 -5.36
CA GLY A 65 3.06 6.45 -5.53
C GLY A 65 1.77 6.22 -4.78
N GLN A 66 0.69 6.82 -5.28
CA GLN A 66 -0.63 6.64 -4.68
C GLN A 66 -1.73 6.82 -5.71
N TRP A 67 -2.90 6.26 -5.40
CA TRP A 67 -4.14 6.53 -6.15
C TRP A 67 -4.99 7.46 -5.29
N PRO A 68 -5.01 8.77 -5.62
CA PRO A 68 -5.73 9.73 -4.77
C PRO A 68 -7.25 9.52 -4.76
N ASP A 69 -7.81 8.95 -5.84
CA ASP A 69 -9.24 8.71 -5.93
C ASP A 69 -9.78 7.78 -4.85
N ILE A 70 -8.94 6.88 -4.40
CA ILE A 70 -9.29 5.88 -3.38
C ILE A 70 -8.43 5.99 -2.13
N ASP A 71 -7.60 7.02 -2.03
CA ASP A 71 -6.73 7.28 -0.88
C ASP A 71 -5.79 6.13 -0.54
N VAL A 72 -5.27 5.44 -1.55
CA VAL A 72 -4.38 4.29 -1.35
C VAL A 72 -2.95 4.65 -1.73
N VAL A 73 -2.01 4.36 -0.82
CA VAL A 73 -0.58 4.48 -1.09
C VAL A 73 -0.02 3.11 -1.49
N ILE A 74 0.99 3.13 -2.33
CA ILE A 74 1.58 1.93 -2.94
C ILE A 74 3.02 1.80 -2.46
N MET A 75 3.31 0.74 -1.72
CA MET A 75 4.63 0.50 -1.11
C MET A 75 5.28 -0.75 -1.67
N LYS A 76 6.60 -0.74 -1.72
CA LYS A 76 7.41 -1.92 -2.06
C LYS A 76 8.72 -1.88 -1.27
N ALA A 77 9.46 -2.96 -1.29
CA ALA A 77 10.83 -2.96 -0.75
C ALA A 77 11.77 -2.27 -1.72
N GLU A 78 12.78 -1.57 -1.20
CA GLU A 78 13.79 -0.90 -2.03
C GLU A 78 14.58 -1.87 -2.90
N GLY A 79 14.87 -3.04 -2.39
CA GLY A 79 15.78 -4.00 -3.04
C GLY A 79 15.10 -5.27 -3.54
N GLY A 80 13.91 -5.21 -4.07
CA GLY A 80 13.24 -6.39 -4.60
C GLY A 80 14.07 -7.08 -5.69
N VAL A 81 14.06 -8.42 -5.68
CA VAL A 81 14.86 -9.23 -6.60
C VAL A 81 14.00 -9.82 -7.71
N SER A 82 12.85 -10.40 -7.36
CA SER A 82 11.96 -11.05 -8.32
C SER A 82 10.97 -10.06 -8.90
N LYS A 83 10.89 -10.02 -10.24
CA LYS A 83 9.94 -9.14 -10.91
C LYS A 83 8.51 -9.53 -10.52
N ASN A 84 7.71 -8.52 -10.20
CA ASN A 84 6.30 -8.73 -9.93
C ASN A 84 5.56 -8.94 -11.25
N GLU A 85 4.85 -10.06 -11.37
CA GLU A 85 4.16 -10.44 -12.61
C GLU A 85 2.79 -9.75 -12.74
N ASN A 86 2.37 -8.99 -11.72
CA ASN A 86 1.09 -8.29 -11.74
C ASN A 86 1.27 -6.89 -12.31
N THR A 87 0.27 -6.43 -13.05
CA THR A 87 0.25 -5.07 -13.59
C THR A 87 -0.58 -4.20 -12.67
N LEU A 88 -0.01 -3.08 -12.23
CA LEU A 88 -0.74 -2.13 -11.41
C LEU A 88 -1.69 -1.28 -12.27
N PRO A 89 -2.84 -0.88 -11.72
CA PRO A 89 -3.72 0.08 -12.38
C PRO A 89 -3.03 1.40 -12.67
N ARG A 90 -3.54 2.12 -13.69
CA ARG A 90 -3.01 3.41 -14.09
C ARG A 90 -2.91 4.39 -12.90
N PRO A 91 -1.93 5.27 -12.87
CA PRO A 91 -0.94 5.52 -13.93
C PRO A 91 0.31 4.65 -13.84
N PHE A 92 0.28 3.57 -13.05
CA PHE A 92 1.46 2.76 -12.79
C PHE A 92 1.52 1.47 -13.63
N SER A 93 0.69 1.37 -14.67
CA SER A 93 0.59 0.14 -15.48
C SER A 93 1.87 -0.20 -16.25
N ASN A 94 2.72 0.78 -16.51
CA ASN A 94 3.99 0.56 -17.21
C ASN A 94 5.20 0.48 -16.27
N GLU A 95 4.97 0.53 -14.97
CA GLU A 95 6.05 0.44 -14.00
C GLU A 95 6.54 -0.99 -13.88
N GLU A 96 7.86 -1.18 -13.98
CA GLU A 96 8.47 -2.46 -13.62
C GLU A 96 8.72 -2.47 -12.12
N VAL A 97 8.06 -3.40 -11.43
CA VAL A 97 8.17 -3.50 -9.98
C VAL A 97 8.80 -4.83 -9.61
N PHE A 98 9.77 -4.80 -8.70
CA PHE A 98 10.43 -6.00 -8.18
C PHE A 98 10.03 -6.21 -6.73
N GLY A 99 9.65 -7.44 -6.38
CA GLY A 99 9.20 -7.80 -5.05
C GLY A 99 7.71 -7.64 -4.86
N LYS A 100 7.26 -7.79 -3.62
CA LYS A 100 5.85 -7.66 -3.26
C LYS A 100 5.45 -6.20 -3.20
N VAL A 101 4.15 -5.96 -3.40
CA VAL A 101 3.57 -4.61 -3.33
C VAL A 101 2.51 -4.60 -2.24
N LEU A 102 2.55 -3.61 -1.38
CA LEU A 102 1.57 -3.42 -0.31
C LEU A 102 0.74 -2.18 -0.57
N LEU A 103 -0.58 -2.34 -0.55
CA LEU A 103 -1.53 -1.26 -0.79
C LEU A 103 -2.22 -0.91 0.52
N VAL A 104 -2.04 0.32 0.98
CA VAL A 104 -2.58 0.79 2.26
C VAL A 104 -3.42 2.04 2.05
N ARG A 105 -4.67 2.01 2.51
CA ARG A 105 -5.53 3.20 2.47
C ARG A 105 -5.23 4.07 3.68
N MET A 106 -5.18 5.39 3.44
CA MET A 106 -5.03 6.38 4.49
C MET A 106 -5.97 7.54 4.22
N ASP A 107 -6.58 8.07 5.30
CA ASP A 107 -7.46 9.22 5.17
C ASP A 107 -6.67 10.53 5.05
N GLU A 108 -7.38 11.66 5.08
CA GLU A 108 -6.80 13.00 4.95
C GLU A 108 -5.78 13.32 6.05
N ASN A 109 -5.96 12.71 7.21
CA ASN A 109 -5.06 12.92 8.36
C ASN A 109 -3.93 11.89 8.40
N SER A 110 -3.80 11.08 7.36
CA SER A 110 -2.83 9.97 7.27
C SER A 110 -3.09 8.86 8.30
N ASP A 111 -4.33 8.74 8.74
CA ASP A 111 -4.73 7.63 9.59
C ASP A 111 -5.08 6.43 8.73
N PRO A 112 -4.58 5.23 9.08
CA PRO A 112 -4.87 4.03 8.29
C PRO A 112 -6.37 3.71 8.27
N GLN A 113 -6.85 3.26 7.12
CA GLN A 113 -8.23 2.83 6.91
C GLN A 113 -8.22 1.47 6.23
N ASP A 114 -9.30 0.74 6.34
CA ASP A 114 -9.42 -0.56 5.69
C ASP A 114 -9.43 -0.42 4.17
N PHE A 115 -8.67 -1.27 3.51
CA PHE A 115 -8.71 -1.43 2.07
C PHE A 115 -8.78 -2.92 1.77
N THR A 116 -9.89 -3.36 1.17
CA THR A 116 -10.15 -4.78 0.96
C THR A 116 -9.75 -5.24 -0.45
N LYS A 117 -9.55 -6.54 -0.58
CA LYS A 117 -9.27 -7.14 -1.89
C LYS A 117 -10.42 -6.88 -2.88
N VAL A 118 -11.67 -6.93 -2.40
CA VAL A 118 -12.84 -6.65 -3.25
C VAL A 118 -12.80 -5.22 -3.77
N GLU A 119 -12.43 -4.27 -2.92
CA GLU A 119 -12.29 -2.88 -3.34
C GLU A 119 -11.19 -2.71 -4.38
N TYR A 120 -10.07 -3.40 -4.19
CA TYR A 120 -8.97 -3.36 -5.17
C TYR A 120 -9.41 -3.93 -6.52
N GLU A 121 -10.09 -5.08 -6.50
CA GLU A 121 -10.59 -5.71 -7.73
C GLU A 121 -11.60 -4.80 -8.45
N SER A 122 -12.46 -4.15 -7.69
CA SER A 122 -13.41 -3.17 -8.22
C SER A 122 -12.69 -2.00 -8.88
N PHE A 123 -11.65 -1.50 -8.24
CA PHE A 123 -10.83 -0.41 -8.77
C PHE A 123 -10.14 -0.82 -10.07
N CYS A 124 -9.59 -2.03 -10.12
CA CYS A 124 -8.97 -2.57 -11.34
C CYS A 124 -9.98 -2.64 -12.48
N GLY A 125 -11.20 -3.08 -12.19
CA GLY A 125 -12.27 -3.17 -13.19
C GLY A 125 -12.65 -1.80 -13.76
N ARG A 126 -12.79 -0.79 -12.91
CA ARG A 126 -13.08 0.56 -13.36
C ARG A 126 -11.96 1.13 -14.23
N ASN A 127 -10.71 0.85 -13.85
CA ASN A 127 -9.55 1.29 -14.64
C ASN A 127 -9.55 0.71 -16.04
N LYS A 128 -9.87 -0.57 -16.17
CA LYS A 128 -9.96 -1.22 -17.49
C LYS A 128 -11.04 -0.58 -18.35
N ARG A 129 -12.20 -0.29 -17.77
CA ARG A 129 -13.32 0.33 -18.51
C ARG A 129 -12.96 1.73 -18.99
N VAL A 130 -12.28 2.50 -18.17
CA VAL A 130 -11.84 3.85 -18.53
C VAL A 130 -10.77 3.81 -19.63
N ALA A 131 -9.95 2.77 -19.66
CA ALA A 131 -8.91 2.61 -20.65
C ALA A 131 -9.43 2.34 -22.06
N LEU A 132 -10.67 1.90 -22.17
CA LEU A 132 -11.29 1.65 -23.47
C LEU A 132 -11.67 2.97 -24.16
#